data_450b32fbbbfcadcb8b0d2730105148e9
#
_entry.id   450b32fbbbfcadcb8b0d2730105148e9
#
_cell.length_a   1.000
_cell.length_b   1.000
_cell.length_c   1.000
_cell.angle_alpha   90.00
_cell.angle_beta   90.00
_cell.angle_gamma   90.00
#
_symmetry.space_group_name_H-M   'P 1'
#
loop_
_entity.id
_entity.type
_entity.pdbx_description
1 polymer ?
#
loop_
_entity_poly.entity_id
_entity_poly.type
_entity_poly.pdbx_seq_one_letter_code
_entity_poly.pdbx_strand_id
1 'polypeptide(L)'
;MGVPGAFFRRVKYSTNPVEICEKGVIVIWYLCDCGEQNPTEFARICRQSLSARALEDAFVPTYDRMKRYQGQWHVEQGIAFPDIIFLESEDPDTLEQELHDKCPDSCMIRLSSEQKGLFTQLFGEEKHMSLSKGHIRQGQTHVTQGPLQGKEELIRKIDRHKRLARLEVPAGEGLLQMYGGLEILSKD
;
A
#
# COMPACT_ATOMS: atom_id res chain seq x y z
N MET A 1 9.25 -18.78 -2.52
CA MET A 1 8.66 -17.92 -3.54
C MET A 1 7.15 -17.97 -3.35
N GLY A 2 6.56 -16.91 -2.77
CA GLY A 2 5.10 -16.80 -2.64
C GLY A 2 4.55 -16.43 -4.02
N VAL A 3 3.52 -17.13 -4.49
CA VAL A 3 2.89 -16.87 -5.78
C VAL A 3 2.23 -15.49 -5.71
N PRO A 4 2.54 -14.54 -6.60
CA PRO A 4 1.80 -13.27 -6.72
C PRO A 4 0.31 -13.60 -6.96
N GLY A 5 -0.59 -12.83 -6.37
CA GLY A 5 -2.04 -13.07 -6.49
C GLY A 5 -2.65 -14.04 -5.48
N ALA A 6 -1.86 -14.69 -4.61
CA ALA A 6 -2.39 -15.61 -3.59
C ALA A 6 -3.26 -14.88 -2.53
N PHE A 7 -3.03 -13.60 -2.31
CA PHE A 7 -3.81 -12.77 -1.40
C PHE A 7 -5.24 -12.60 -1.90
N PHE A 8 -5.41 -12.19 -3.16
CA PHE A 8 -6.74 -11.95 -3.76
C PHE A 8 -7.56 -13.23 -3.95
N ARG A 9 -6.94 -14.39 -4.14
CA ARG A 9 -7.64 -15.68 -4.26
C ARG A 9 -8.24 -16.19 -2.94
N ARG A 10 -7.82 -15.65 -1.79
CA ARG A 10 -8.31 -16.05 -0.46
C ARG A 10 -9.34 -15.11 0.12
N VAL A 11 -9.46 -13.89 -0.41
CA VAL A 11 -10.40 -12.89 0.11
C VAL A 11 -11.75 -13.09 -0.57
N LYS A 12 -12.78 -13.43 0.21
CA LYS A 12 -14.17 -13.41 -0.25
C LYS A 12 -14.62 -11.96 -0.33
N TYR A 13 -15.26 -11.60 -1.42
CA TYR A 13 -15.87 -10.29 -1.60
C TYR A 13 -16.88 -10.03 -0.50
N SER A 14 -16.60 -9.07 0.36
CA SER A 14 -17.56 -8.56 1.34
C SER A 14 -18.23 -7.32 0.76
N THR A 15 -19.50 -7.43 0.46
CA THR A 15 -20.37 -6.29 0.15
C THR A 15 -20.81 -5.65 1.46
N ASN A 16 -19.91 -4.94 2.15
CA ASN A 16 -20.34 -4.11 3.27
C ASN A 16 -21.05 -2.88 2.76
N PRO A 17 -22.22 -2.53 3.34
CA PRO A 17 -22.98 -1.37 2.92
C PRO A 17 -22.17 -0.07 3.13
N VAL A 18 -22.41 0.89 2.25
CA VAL A 18 -21.86 2.25 2.32
C VAL A 18 -22.23 2.87 3.66
N GLU A 19 -21.25 3.20 4.50
CA GLU A 19 -21.45 4.14 5.61
C GLU A 19 -21.73 5.51 5.00
N ILE A 20 -22.99 5.91 5.04
CA ILE A 20 -23.42 7.26 4.64
C ILE A 20 -23.03 8.19 5.78
N CYS A 21 -21.93 8.90 5.63
CA CYS A 21 -21.61 10.02 6.49
C CYS A 21 -22.34 11.26 5.98
N GLU A 22 -23.13 11.90 6.83
CA GLU A 22 -23.78 13.16 6.51
C GLU A 22 -22.72 14.25 6.24
N LYS A 23 -22.78 14.83 5.02
CA LYS A 23 -22.00 15.96 4.51
C LYS A 23 -20.58 15.63 4.00
N GLY A 24 -20.51 15.25 2.75
CA GLY A 24 -19.31 15.26 1.93
C GLY A 24 -19.26 14.03 1.00
N VAL A 25 -18.74 14.24 -0.18
CA VAL A 25 -18.46 13.13 -1.10
C VAL A 25 -17.39 12.24 -0.45
N ILE A 26 -17.65 10.95 -0.30
CA ILE A 26 -16.72 10.02 0.34
C ILE A 26 -15.87 9.35 -0.74
N VAL A 27 -14.62 9.75 -0.83
CA VAL A 27 -13.64 9.05 -1.66
C VAL A 27 -13.28 7.71 -1.01
N ILE A 28 -13.57 6.62 -1.71
CA ILE A 28 -13.27 5.25 -1.28
C ILE A 28 -11.97 4.79 -1.94
N TRP A 29 -11.15 4.08 -1.18
CA TRP A 29 -9.94 3.46 -1.70
C TRP A 29 -10.14 1.98 -1.95
N TYR A 30 -9.56 1.54 -3.06
CA TYR A 30 -9.52 0.14 -3.46
C TYR A 30 -8.09 -0.30 -3.72
N LEU A 31 -7.80 -1.54 -3.39
CA LEU A 31 -6.61 -2.25 -3.87
C LEU A 31 -7.00 -3.01 -5.13
N CYS A 32 -6.21 -2.88 -6.16
CA CYS A 32 -6.42 -3.60 -7.41
C CYS A 32 -5.17 -4.40 -7.76
N ASP A 33 -5.34 -5.71 -7.96
CA ASP A 33 -4.28 -6.61 -8.43
C ASP A 33 -4.01 -6.33 -9.91
N CYS A 34 -2.78 -6.00 -10.25
CA CYS A 34 -2.35 -5.79 -11.62
C CYS A 34 -1.77 -7.06 -12.29
N GLY A 35 -1.81 -8.21 -11.60
CA GLY A 35 -1.30 -9.47 -12.10
C GLY A 35 0.19 -9.41 -12.44
N GLU A 36 0.53 -9.81 -13.66
CA GLU A 36 1.91 -9.77 -14.17
C GLU A 36 2.30 -8.40 -14.78
N GLN A 37 1.38 -7.45 -14.83
CA GLN A 37 1.66 -6.13 -15.40
C GLN A 37 2.51 -5.28 -14.45
N ASN A 38 3.27 -4.35 -15.02
CA ASN A 38 3.97 -3.34 -14.22
C ASN A 38 2.94 -2.43 -13.55
N PRO A 39 2.95 -2.27 -12.20
CA PRO A 39 1.93 -1.52 -11.49
C PRO A 39 1.86 -0.05 -11.91
N THR A 40 2.98 0.58 -12.20
CA THR A 40 3.01 1.98 -12.67
C THR A 40 2.33 2.13 -14.03
N GLU A 41 2.58 1.19 -14.93
CA GLU A 41 1.96 1.18 -16.24
C GLU A 41 0.46 0.86 -16.14
N PHE A 42 0.10 -0.09 -15.30
CA PHE A 42 -1.32 -0.44 -15.08
C PHE A 42 -2.10 0.73 -14.46
N ALA A 43 -1.53 1.45 -13.48
CA ALA A 43 -2.15 2.65 -12.94
C ALA A 43 -2.33 3.75 -14.02
N ARG A 44 -1.35 3.89 -14.94
CA ARG A 44 -1.47 4.80 -16.09
C ARG A 44 -2.61 4.40 -17.03
N ILE A 45 -2.73 3.10 -17.32
CA ILE A 45 -3.81 2.56 -18.16
C ILE A 45 -5.17 2.83 -17.50
N CYS A 46 -5.32 2.58 -16.21
CA CYS A 46 -6.56 2.87 -15.48
C CYS A 46 -6.95 4.35 -15.60
N ARG A 47 -6.02 5.27 -15.35
CA ARG A 47 -6.26 6.72 -15.49
C ARG A 47 -6.66 7.17 -16.89
N GLN A 48 -6.20 6.47 -17.93
CA GLN A 48 -6.51 6.80 -19.32
C GLN A 48 -7.80 6.14 -19.84
N SER A 49 -8.14 4.98 -19.30
CA SER A 49 -9.23 4.15 -19.81
C SER A 49 -10.53 4.31 -19.03
N LEU A 50 -10.45 4.53 -17.73
CA LEU A 50 -11.63 4.72 -16.89
C LEU A 50 -12.14 6.16 -16.98
N SER A 51 -13.46 6.33 -16.85
CA SER A 51 -14.06 7.67 -16.88
C SER A 51 -13.75 8.45 -15.60
N ALA A 52 -13.77 9.78 -15.69
CA ALA A 52 -13.62 10.66 -14.52
C ALA A 52 -14.74 10.49 -13.48
N ARG A 53 -15.85 9.86 -13.82
CA ARG A 53 -16.90 9.49 -12.89
C ARG A 53 -16.52 8.23 -12.10
N ALA A 54 -15.90 7.26 -12.77
CA ALA A 54 -15.50 5.99 -12.16
C ALA A 54 -14.26 6.13 -11.27
N LEU A 55 -13.27 6.95 -11.70
CA LEU A 55 -11.95 7.01 -11.09
C LEU A 55 -11.51 8.45 -10.85
N GLU A 56 -11.21 8.79 -9.61
CA GLU A 56 -10.55 10.04 -9.24
C GLU A 56 -9.04 9.96 -9.44
N ASP A 57 -8.42 8.90 -8.90
CA ASP A 57 -6.99 8.64 -9.11
C ASP A 57 -6.67 7.14 -9.05
N ALA A 58 -5.57 6.78 -9.71
CA ALA A 58 -4.96 5.46 -9.62
C ALA A 58 -3.47 5.63 -9.34
N PHE A 59 -2.97 5.12 -8.24
CA PHE A 59 -1.58 5.36 -7.84
C PHE A 59 -0.88 4.10 -7.33
N VAL A 60 0.44 4.15 -7.36
CA VAL A 60 1.33 3.12 -6.82
C VAL A 60 2.07 3.72 -5.65
N PRO A 61 1.80 3.29 -4.40
CA PRO A 61 2.53 3.78 -3.24
C PRO A 61 4.01 3.42 -3.33
N THR A 62 4.84 4.37 -2.95
CA THR A 62 6.30 4.20 -2.93
C THR A 62 6.88 4.34 -1.52
N TYR A 63 8.13 3.95 -1.34
CA TYR A 63 8.83 4.12 -0.08
C TYR A 63 10.31 4.45 -0.30
N ASP A 64 10.94 5.08 0.70
CA ASP A 64 12.37 5.31 0.74
C ASP A 64 13.11 3.98 0.87
N ARG A 65 13.79 3.57 -0.21
CA ARG A 65 14.66 2.41 -0.25
C ARG A 65 16.11 2.84 -0.12
N MET A 66 16.78 2.38 0.94
CA MET A 66 18.21 2.64 1.11
C MET A 66 19.01 1.65 0.28
N LYS A 67 19.93 2.17 -0.52
CA LYS A 67 20.85 1.38 -1.36
C LYS A 67 22.28 1.87 -1.18
N ARG A 68 23.21 0.91 -1.01
CA ARG A 68 24.62 1.24 -0.82
C ARG A 68 25.39 0.98 -2.09
N TYR A 69 26.02 2.04 -2.64
CA TYR A 69 26.97 1.94 -3.74
C TYR A 69 28.02 3.05 -3.63
N GLN A 70 29.20 2.84 -4.22
CA GLN A 70 30.35 3.76 -4.13
C GLN A 70 30.72 4.12 -2.68
N GLY A 71 30.51 3.18 -1.73
CA GLY A 71 30.83 3.39 -0.32
C GLY A 71 29.81 4.22 0.48
N GLN A 72 28.80 4.80 -0.16
CA GLN A 72 27.78 5.67 0.45
C GLN A 72 26.38 5.09 0.39
N TRP A 73 25.51 5.54 1.28
CA TRP A 73 24.09 5.23 1.25
C TRP A 73 23.34 6.27 0.43
N HIS A 74 22.47 5.78 -0.46
CA HIS A 74 21.60 6.59 -1.30
C HIS A 74 20.15 6.21 -1.05
N VAL A 75 19.27 7.21 -1.10
CA VAL A 75 17.84 7.01 -1.07
C VAL A 75 17.34 6.86 -2.50
N GLU A 76 16.66 5.75 -2.78
CA GLU A 76 15.96 5.50 -4.03
C GLU A 76 14.48 5.26 -3.72
N GLN A 77 13.60 5.55 -4.64
CA GLN A 77 12.19 5.16 -4.48
C GLN A 77 12.02 3.68 -4.82
N GLY A 78 11.40 2.96 -3.89
CA GLY A 78 10.93 1.59 -4.10
C GLY A 78 9.42 1.56 -4.20
N ILE A 79 8.86 0.59 -4.94
CA ILE A 79 7.43 0.33 -4.97
C ILE A 79 7.06 -0.46 -3.72
N ALA A 80 6.06 0.01 -2.96
CA ALA A 80 5.65 -0.61 -1.70
C ALA A 80 4.97 -1.98 -1.93
N PHE A 81 4.20 -2.10 -3.01
CA PHE A 81 3.50 -3.31 -3.42
C PHE A 81 3.82 -3.62 -4.88
N PRO A 82 4.53 -4.71 -5.20
CA PRO A 82 5.00 -4.96 -6.56
C PRO A 82 3.90 -5.32 -7.57
N ASP A 83 2.74 -5.75 -7.10
CA ASP A 83 1.64 -6.31 -7.89
C ASP A 83 0.27 -5.66 -7.58
N ILE A 84 0.26 -4.56 -6.85
CA ILE A 84 -0.97 -3.88 -6.43
C ILE A 84 -0.89 -2.39 -6.73
N ILE A 85 -1.99 -1.85 -7.25
CA ILE A 85 -2.25 -0.41 -7.34
C ILE A 85 -3.39 -0.01 -6.42
N PHE A 86 -3.46 1.25 -6.09
CA PHE A 86 -4.56 1.87 -5.37
C PHE A 86 -5.43 2.66 -6.33
N LEU A 87 -6.74 2.52 -6.17
CA LEU A 87 -7.74 3.28 -6.92
C LEU A 87 -8.55 4.13 -5.93
N GLU A 88 -8.79 5.39 -6.28
CA GLU A 88 -9.65 6.31 -5.55
C GLU A 88 -10.94 6.54 -6.36
N SER A 89 -12.10 6.39 -5.75
CA SER A 89 -13.39 6.59 -6.40
C SER A 89 -14.44 7.12 -5.44
N GLU A 90 -15.32 7.96 -5.98
CA GLU A 90 -16.53 8.43 -5.32
C GLU A 90 -17.78 7.65 -5.78
N ASP A 91 -17.69 6.93 -6.91
CA ASP A 91 -18.77 6.12 -7.50
C ASP A 91 -18.32 4.67 -7.65
N PRO A 92 -18.44 3.86 -6.56
CA PRO A 92 -18.04 2.46 -6.53
C PRO A 92 -18.63 1.60 -7.64
N ASP A 93 -19.92 1.79 -7.92
CA ASP A 93 -20.67 0.96 -8.86
C ASP A 93 -20.17 1.20 -10.30
N THR A 94 -19.94 2.46 -10.65
CA THR A 94 -19.37 2.81 -11.95
C THR A 94 -17.91 2.32 -12.07
N LEU A 95 -17.11 2.42 -10.99
CA LEU A 95 -15.75 1.92 -11.00
C LEU A 95 -15.70 0.41 -11.23
N GLU A 96 -16.53 -0.35 -10.51
CA GLU A 96 -16.56 -1.82 -10.60
C GLU A 96 -16.97 -2.27 -12.00
N GLN A 97 -18.01 -1.64 -12.57
CA GLN A 97 -18.49 -1.94 -13.92
C GLN A 97 -17.42 -1.65 -14.99
N GLU A 98 -16.85 -0.43 -14.96
CA GLU A 98 -15.87 -0.05 -15.97
C GLU A 98 -14.58 -0.84 -15.85
N LEU A 99 -14.14 -1.17 -14.62
CA LEU A 99 -12.94 -1.98 -14.41
C LEU A 99 -13.16 -3.41 -14.92
N HIS A 100 -14.34 -4.00 -14.66
CA HIS A 100 -14.69 -5.32 -15.17
C HIS A 100 -14.68 -5.35 -16.71
N ASP A 101 -15.24 -4.32 -17.35
CA ASP A 101 -15.33 -4.26 -18.81
C ASP A 101 -13.96 -4.06 -19.50
N LYS A 102 -13.08 -3.27 -18.87
CA LYS A 102 -11.79 -2.84 -19.47
C LYS A 102 -10.59 -3.66 -18.98
N CYS A 103 -10.68 -4.23 -17.79
CA CYS A 103 -9.63 -4.99 -17.13
C CYS A 103 -10.21 -6.24 -16.45
N PRO A 104 -10.79 -7.20 -17.20
CA PRO A 104 -11.57 -8.31 -16.65
C PRO A 104 -10.77 -9.28 -15.76
N ASP A 105 -9.44 -9.31 -15.94
CA ASP A 105 -8.53 -10.17 -15.15
C ASP A 105 -8.08 -9.51 -13.84
N SER A 106 -8.47 -8.26 -13.60
CA SER A 106 -8.12 -7.54 -12.37
C SER A 106 -9.09 -7.91 -11.24
N CYS A 107 -8.56 -7.96 -10.02
CA CYS A 107 -9.32 -8.21 -8.81
C CYS A 107 -9.23 -7.00 -7.89
N MET A 108 -10.37 -6.54 -7.39
CA MET A 108 -10.45 -5.32 -6.58
C MET A 108 -10.93 -5.63 -5.16
N ILE A 109 -10.34 -5.00 -4.16
CA ILE A 109 -10.71 -5.09 -2.76
C ILE A 109 -10.96 -3.69 -2.22
N ARG A 110 -12.15 -3.46 -1.68
CA ARG A 110 -12.48 -2.20 -1.00
C ARG A 110 -11.78 -2.13 0.35
N LEU A 111 -11.19 -0.99 0.67
CA LEU A 111 -10.64 -0.69 1.99
C LEU A 111 -11.71 -0.11 2.92
N SER A 112 -11.69 -0.52 4.19
CA SER A 112 -12.48 0.13 5.23
C SER A 112 -11.91 1.53 5.53
N SER A 113 -12.69 2.38 6.22
CA SER A 113 -12.24 3.70 6.66
C SER A 113 -10.99 3.62 7.56
N GLU A 114 -10.91 2.61 8.42
CA GLU A 114 -9.74 2.37 9.28
C GLU A 114 -8.51 1.99 8.46
N GLN A 115 -8.67 1.07 7.49
CA GLN A 115 -7.59 0.64 6.61
C GLN A 115 -7.10 1.80 5.73
N LYS A 116 -8.02 2.58 5.15
CA LYS A 116 -7.67 3.82 4.43
C LYS A 116 -6.91 4.77 5.34
N GLY A 117 -7.37 5.00 6.58
CA GLY A 117 -6.71 5.83 7.57
C GLY A 117 -5.28 5.36 7.87
N LEU A 118 -5.06 4.05 8.02
CA LEU A 118 -3.73 3.46 8.21
C LEU A 118 -2.82 3.73 7.00
N PHE A 119 -3.28 3.47 5.79
CA PHE A 119 -2.50 3.74 4.58
C PHE A 119 -2.20 5.23 4.39
N THR A 120 -3.17 6.11 4.70
CA THR A 120 -2.96 7.57 4.68
C THR A 120 -1.87 8.00 5.67
N GLN A 121 -1.83 7.41 6.88
CA GLN A 121 -0.78 7.69 7.86
C GLN A 121 0.59 7.15 7.44
N LEU A 122 0.65 6.02 6.72
CA LEU A 122 1.90 5.44 6.23
C LEU A 122 2.48 6.22 5.04
N PHE A 123 1.65 6.62 4.10
CA PHE A 123 2.09 7.22 2.83
C PHE A 123 1.93 8.73 2.75
N GLY A 124 1.12 9.34 3.62
CA GLY A 124 0.81 10.76 3.52
C GLY A 124 0.10 11.16 2.23
N GLU A 125 0.04 12.46 1.98
CA GLU A 125 -0.56 13.03 0.76
C GLU A 125 0.25 12.71 -0.50
N GLU A 126 1.57 12.63 -0.37
CA GLU A 126 2.50 12.34 -1.47
C GLU A 126 2.46 10.87 -1.94
N LYS A 127 1.63 10.02 -1.32
CA LYS A 127 1.57 8.58 -1.58
C LYS A 127 2.94 7.89 -1.46
N HIS A 128 3.78 8.43 -0.57
CA HIS A 128 5.16 8.00 -0.35
C HIS A 128 5.48 7.83 1.13
N MET A 129 6.06 6.70 1.49
CA MET A 129 6.49 6.40 2.85
C MET A 129 7.97 6.73 3.02
N SER A 130 8.28 7.78 3.76
CA SER A 130 9.65 8.18 4.07
C SER A 130 10.35 7.17 4.97
N LEU A 131 11.70 7.26 5.03
CA LEU A 131 12.53 6.41 5.88
C LEU A 131 12.19 6.60 7.36
N SER A 132 11.87 5.51 8.03
CA SER A 132 11.73 5.48 9.49
C SER A 132 13.06 5.18 10.17
N LYS A 133 13.23 5.63 11.41
CA LYS A 133 14.42 5.37 12.23
C LYS A 133 14.01 4.85 13.61
N GLY A 134 14.84 3.96 14.16
CA GLY A 134 14.56 3.39 15.46
C GLY A 134 15.76 2.67 16.06
N HIS A 135 15.52 1.95 17.13
CA HIS A 135 16.51 1.12 17.81
C HIS A 135 15.86 -0.18 18.29
N ILE A 136 16.69 -1.18 18.60
CA ILE A 136 16.26 -2.44 19.19
C ILE A 136 16.77 -2.47 20.61
N ARG A 137 15.88 -2.58 21.62
CA ARG A 137 16.21 -2.74 23.03
C ARG A 137 15.53 -3.99 23.57
N GLN A 138 16.29 -4.84 24.23
CA GLN A 138 15.78 -6.10 24.82
C GLN A 138 15.01 -6.95 23.80
N GLY A 139 15.44 -6.95 22.53
CA GLY A 139 14.80 -7.68 21.44
C GLY A 139 13.55 -7.03 20.86
N GLN A 140 13.09 -5.90 21.41
CA GLN A 140 11.93 -5.16 20.90
C GLN A 140 12.36 -3.98 20.03
N THR A 141 11.63 -3.76 18.96
CA THR A 141 11.84 -2.62 18.05
C THR A 141 11.07 -1.41 18.56
N HIS A 142 11.78 -0.28 18.65
CA HIS A 142 11.21 1.02 18.99
C HIS A 142 11.50 1.99 17.86
N VAL A 143 10.48 2.41 17.14
CA VAL A 143 10.60 3.42 16.08
C VAL A 143 10.45 4.79 16.69
N THR A 144 11.43 5.66 16.47
CA THR A 144 11.48 6.99 17.06
C THR A 144 11.15 8.11 16.07
N GLN A 145 11.21 7.82 14.78
CA GLN A 145 10.93 8.78 13.71
C GLN A 145 10.35 8.09 12.50
N GLY A 146 9.51 8.81 11.74
CA GLY A 146 8.96 8.40 10.46
C GLY A 146 7.61 7.69 10.56
N PRO A 147 7.06 7.26 9.43
CA PRO A 147 5.70 6.73 9.33
C PRO A 147 5.42 5.47 10.16
N LEU A 148 6.47 4.69 10.50
CA LEU A 148 6.33 3.48 11.31
C LEU A 148 6.32 3.73 12.82
N GLN A 149 6.49 4.97 13.26
CA GLN A 149 6.42 5.30 14.69
C GLN A 149 5.01 5.04 15.24
N GLY A 150 4.94 4.24 16.32
CA GLY A 150 3.67 3.81 16.92
C GLY A 150 2.90 2.76 16.09
N LYS A 151 3.59 2.14 15.11
CA LYS A 151 3.04 1.06 14.27
C LYS A 151 4.00 -0.13 14.20
N GLU A 152 4.77 -0.32 15.28
CA GLU A 152 5.77 -1.39 15.37
C GLU A 152 5.13 -2.79 15.24
N GLU A 153 3.86 -2.92 15.59
CA GLU A 153 3.08 -4.15 15.45
C GLU A 153 2.91 -4.62 14.00
N LEU A 154 3.06 -3.71 13.03
CA LEU A 154 3.05 -4.07 11.61
C LEU A 154 4.34 -4.74 11.15
N ILE A 155 5.45 -4.54 11.89
CA ILE A 155 6.78 -5.00 11.51
C ILE A 155 6.91 -6.50 11.78
N ARG A 156 7.16 -7.29 10.74
CA ARG A 156 7.38 -8.74 10.84
C ARG A 156 8.85 -9.14 10.75
N LYS A 157 9.61 -8.39 9.98
CA LYS A 157 11.05 -8.68 9.82
C LYS A 157 11.81 -7.39 9.50
N ILE A 158 13.01 -7.27 10.07
CA ILE A 158 13.92 -6.16 9.79
C ILE A 158 15.20 -6.72 9.17
N ASP A 159 15.55 -6.21 7.99
CA ASP A 159 16.87 -6.39 7.39
C ASP A 159 17.69 -5.14 7.66
N ARG A 160 18.53 -5.19 8.71
CA ARG A 160 19.36 -4.04 9.12
C ARG A 160 20.42 -3.69 8.09
N HIS A 161 20.92 -4.69 7.34
CA HIS A 161 21.92 -4.46 6.30
C HIS A 161 21.34 -3.69 5.11
N LYS A 162 20.06 -3.92 4.81
CA LYS A 162 19.36 -3.22 3.73
C LYS A 162 18.57 -2.01 4.23
N ARG A 163 18.53 -1.76 5.55
CA ARG A 163 17.70 -0.72 6.19
C ARG A 163 16.24 -0.84 5.75
N LEU A 164 15.73 -2.07 5.80
CA LEU A 164 14.42 -2.43 5.25
C LEU A 164 13.59 -3.19 6.28
N ALA A 165 12.33 -2.84 6.41
CA ALA A 165 11.33 -3.60 7.14
C ALA A 165 10.38 -4.29 6.17
N ARG A 166 10.02 -5.54 6.49
CA ARG A 166 8.87 -6.22 5.91
C ARG A 166 7.70 -6.04 6.87
N LEU A 167 6.63 -5.52 6.35
CA LEU A 167 5.42 -5.19 7.08
C LEU A 167 4.28 -6.11 6.66
N GLU A 168 3.33 -6.32 7.57
CA GLU A 168 2.02 -6.88 7.27
C GLU A 168 0.96 -5.87 7.71
N VAL A 169 0.15 -5.43 6.76
CA VAL A 169 -0.88 -4.42 6.96
C VAL A 169 -2.26 -5.01 6.70
N PRO A 170 -3.27 -4.66 7.49
CA PRO A 170 -4.64 -5.13 7.25
C PRO A 170 -5.17 -4.54 5.94
N ALA A 171 -5.75 -5.40 5.10
CA ALA A 171 -6.35 -5.02 3.83
C ALA A 171 -7.51 -5.98 3.49
N GLY A 172 -8.71 -5.44 3.29
CA GLY A 172 -9.92 -6.25 3.20
C GLY A 172 -10.09 -7.13 4.45
N GLU A 173 -10.30 -8.42 4.25
CA GLU A 173 -10.42 -9.41 5.34
C GLU A 173 -9.09 -10.12 5.68
N GLY A 174 -7.95 -9.65 5.13
CA GLY A 174 -6.65 -10.30 5.25
C GLY A 174 -5.51 -9.36 5.62
N LEU A 175 -4.30 -9.89 5.48
CA LEU A 175 -3.05 -9.15 5.69
C LEU A 175 -2.27 -9.10 4.38
N LEU A 176 -1.83 -7.91 4.02
CA LEU A 176 -1.04 -7.63 2.84
C LEU A 176 0.42 -7.39 3.22
N GLN A 177 1.34 -8.01 2.50
CA GLN A 177 2.77 -7.77 2.71
C GLN A 177 3.25 -6.56 1.92
N MET A 178 4.03 -5.71 2.59
CA MET A 178 4.71 -4.59 1.94
C MET A 178 6.10 -4.36 2.52
N TYR A 179 6.85 -3.49 1.89
CA TYR A 179 8.16 -3.06 2.35
C TYR A 179 8.16 -1.59 2.74
N GLY A 180 8.99 -1.24 3.73
CA GLY A 180 9.24 0.13 4.15
C GLY A 180 10.68 0.32 4.58
N GLY A 181 11.20 1.52 4.39
CA GLY A 181 12.53 1.88 4.87
C GLY A 181 12.55 1.97 6.40
N LEU A 182 13.49 1.25 7.03
CA LEU A 182 13.71 1.33 8.48
C LEU A 182 15.19 1.20 8.81
N GLU A 183 15.77 2.27 9.32
CA GLU A 183 17.13 2.31 9.81
C GLU A 183 17.19 2.05 11.31
N ILE A 184 17.90 1.01 11.74
CA ILE A 184 18.18 0.72 13.15
C ILE A 184 19.50 1.37 13.55
N LEU A 185 19.42 2.39 14.39
CA LEU A 185 20.56 3.20 14.81
C LEU A 185 21.39 2.51 15.91
N SER A 186 20.75 1.74 16.80
CA SER A 186 21.42 0.96 17.84
C SER A 186 20.66 -0.33 18.14
N LYS A 187 21.39 -1.31 18.69
CA LYS A 187 20.84 -2.57 19.20
C LYS A 187 21.60 -2.95 20.46
N ASP A 188 20.86 -3.16 21.55
CA ASP A 188 21.35 -3.69 22.83
C ASP A 188 21.09 -5.20 22.91
#